data_8e2f04e5f31b2fda9176598d8ad4d1e3
#
_entry.id   8e2f04e5f31b2fda9176598d8ad4d1e3
#
_cell.length_a   1.000
_cell.length_b   1.000
_cell.length_c   1.000
_cell.angle_alpha   90.00
_cell.angle_beta   90.00
_cell.angle_gamma   90.00
#
_symmetry.space_group_name_H-M   'P 1'
#
loop_
_entity.id
_entity.type
_entity.pdbx_description
1 polymer ?
#
loop_
_entity_poly.entity_id
_entity_poly.type
_entity_poly.pdbx_seq_one_letter_code
_entity_poly.pdbx_strand_id
1 'polypeptide(L)'
;MNRRSFLHSVAIAAPLAAFPAAAAQAVSGPANINTESTRRIEKATAAAMSMQRRDWEQGILAQAMVEAGDLKKVILLTRAAMVQQTPDGRLGVVVSGSPTDPAMGGSAYAKAAEWSGDAQMQQAVNGLLDWIRKGAPRNAEGILYHVFGAPEMWSDGFNCAPPFLAAMGFQDEALAQIEGYWQRLWNPEKKLLAHIWDDGKRQFKDGNFWGGGNGWAAAGLARVLRCLPSERHQDRERLAAFAREIVDGCLQHQRPDGLFHDVVDQPATFVETNLAQMLAFAIYEGIAAGWLTASYRPHADRMRAAARLKMDADGYVQGACGAPNFNRSGVSTEAQAFCIMMEAAGSKLDEAGSSI
;
A
#
# COMPACT_ATOMS: atom_id res chain seq x y z
N MET A 1 43.39 -14.07 16.21
CA MET A 1 42.18 -14.89 16.15
C MET A 1 41.63 -14.84 14.71
N ASN A 2 41.70 -15.97 14.03
CA ASN A 2 41.57 -16.11 12.58
C ASN A 2 40.09 -16.14 12.13
N ARG A 3 39.66 -15.22 11.26
CA ARG A 3 38.31 -15.15 10.67
C ARG A 3 38.19 -15.94 9.37
N ARG A 4 38.64 -17.18 9.34
CA ARG A 4 38.47 -18.05 8.17
C ARG A 4 38.18 -19.48 8.61
N SER A 5 36.93 -19.84 8.78
CA SER A 5 36.46 -21.24 8.75
C SER A 5 34.97 -21.26 9.06
N PHE A 6 34.10 -21.11 8.05
CA PHE A 6 32.75 -21.69 8.06
C PHE A 6 32.20 -21.64 6.62
N LEU A 7 32.57 -22.61 5.83
CA LEU A 7 31.86 -22.96 4.60
C LEU A 7 31.89 -24.49 4.49
N HIS A 8 30.84 -25.14 4.95
CA HIS A 8 30.47 -26.45 4.45
C HIS A 8 28.97 -26.41 4.13
N SER A 9 28.73 -26.29 2.83
CA SER A 9 27.41 -26.31 2.24
C SER A 9 26.88 -27.72 2.17
N VAL A 10 25.68 -27.96 2.68
CA VAL A 10 24.86 -29.11 2.30
C VAL A 10 23.73 -28.57 1.42
N ALA A 11 23.84 -28.82 0.12
CA ALA A 11 22.79 -28.51 -0.84
C ALA A 11 21.72 -29.58 -0.78
N ILE A 12 20.54 -29.25 -0.27
CA ILE A 12 19.32 -30.04 -0.45
C ILE A 12 18.54 -29.36 -1.56
N ALA A 13 18.52 -29.95 -2.73
CA ALA A 13 17.70 -29.51 -3.86
C ALA A 13 16.23 -29.86 -3.59
N ALA A 14 15.41 -28.85 -3.34
CA ALA A 14 13.95 -28.97 -3.41
C ALA A 14 13.47 -28.78 -4.86
N PRO A 15 12.44 -29.50 -5.34
CA PRO A 15 11.98 -29.35 -6.70
C PRO A 15 11.36 -27.98 -6.93
N LEU A 16 11.79 -27.31 -7.99
CA LEU A 16 11.20 -26.08 -8.51
C LEU A 16 9.77 -26.38 -8.96
N ALA A 17 8.79 -25.83 -8.24
CA ALA A 17 7.44 -25.76 -8.75
C ALA A 17 7.42 -24.77 -9.92
N ALA A 18 7.13 -25.24 -11.11
CA ALA A 18 6.94 -24.40 -12.29
C ALA A 18 5.66 -23.58 -12.10
N PHE A 19 5.78 -22.26 -12.08
CA PHE A 19 4.64 -21.34 -12.10
C PHE A 19 3.97 -21.43 -13.48
N PRO A 20 2.62 -21.41 -13.56
CA PRO A 20 1.96 -21.21 -14.83
C PRO A 20 2.34 -19.82 -15.36
N ALA A 21 2.80 -19.75 -16.59
CA ALA A 21 3.08 -18.52 -17.29
C ALA A 21 1.79 -17.71 -17.38
N ALA A 22 1.61 -16.75 -16.49
CA ALA A 22 0.62 -15.70 -16.65
C ALA A 22 0.98 -14.96 -17.95
N ALA A 23 0.03 -14.87 -18.86
CA ALA A 23 0.20 -14.16 -20.12
C ALA A 23 0.81 -12.78 -19.84
N ALA A 24 2.00 -12.53 -20.36
CA ALA A 24 2.68 -11.26 -20.26
C ALA A 24 1.76 -10.20 -20.90
N GLN A 25 1.08 -9.43 -20.07
CA GLN A 25 0.46 -8.19 -20.53
C GLN A 25 1.60 -7.31 -21.01
N ALA A 26 1.55 -6.96 -22.27
CA ALA A 26 2.51 -6.04 -22.89
C ALA A 26 2.70 -4.82 -21.98
N VAL A 27 3.93 -4.57 -21.58
CA VAL A 27 4.32 -3.36 -20.87
C VAL A 27 3.97 -2.22 -21.82
N SER A 28 2.86 -1.54 -21.56
CA SER A 28 2.57 -0.27 -22.23
C SER A 28 3.77 0.64 -21.96
N GLY A 29 4.35 1.22 -23.00
CA GLY A 29 5.45 2.18 -22.90
C GLY A 29 5.10 3.29 -21.88
N PRO A 30 6.06 4.16 -21.51
CA PRO A 30 5.83 5.18 -20.49
C PRO A 30 4.55 5.93 -20.81
N ALA A 31 3.59 5.87 -19.86
CA ALA A 31 2.33 6.58 -19.99
C ALA A 31 2.64 8.04 -20.28
N ASN A 32 1.92 8.63 -21.22
CA ASN A 32 2.09 10.03 -21.61
C ASN A 32 1.49 10.92 -20.51
N ILE A 33 2.18 10.95 -19.35
CA ILE A 33 1.76 11.66 -18.13
C ILE A 33 1.78 13.16 -18.44
N ASN A 34 0.68 13.85 -18.16
CA ASN A 34 0.56 15.30 -18.28
C ASN A 34 1.79 16.00 -17.67
N THR A 35 2.37 16.95 -18.34
CA THR A 35 3.64 17.62 -17.99
C THR A 35 3.65 18.17 -16.55
N GLU A 36 2.51 18.62 -16.02
CA GLU A 36 2.39 19.07 -14.64
C GLU A 36 2.46 17.92 -13.64
N SER A 37 1.73 16.84 -13.90
CA SER A 37 1.77 15.62 -13.07
C SER A 37 3.16 15.00 -13.07
N THR A 38 3.83 14.93 -14.23
CA THR A 38 5.21 14.45 -14.34
C THR A 38 6.15 15.23 -13.42
N ARG A 39 6.08 16.55 -13.45
CA ARG A 39 6.91 17.42 -12.60
C ARG A 39 6.64 17.20 -11.11
N ARG A 40 5.37 16.99 -10.71
CA ARG A 40 5.00 16.71 -9.33
C ARG A 40 5.50 15.33 -8.89
N ILE A 41 5.38 14.31 -9.74
CA ILE A 41 5.92 12.98 -9.52
C ILE A 41 7.44 13.04 -9.30
N GLU A 42 8.17 13.77 -10.16
CA GLU A 42 9.62 13.93 -10.04
C GLU A 42 10.01 14.57 -8.69
N LYS A 43 9.35 15.68 -8.32
CA LYS A 43 9.60 16.36 -7.04
C LYS A 43 9.27 15.48 -5.84
N ALA A 44 8.09 14.87 -5.83
CA ALA A 44 7.69 13.97 -4.74
C ALA A 44 8.62 12.76 -4.64
N THR A 45 9.11 12.24 -5.77
CA THR A 45 10.10 11.16 -5.80
C THR A 45 11.41 11.59 -5.16
N ALA A 46 11.95 12.76 -5.51
CA ALA A 46 13.19 13.27 -4.92
C ALA A 46 13.05 13.44 -3.39
N ALA A 47 11.95 14.03 -2.94
CA ALA A 47 11.65 14.19 -1.53
C ALA A 47 11.54 12.81 -0.82
N ALA A 48 10.75 11.87 -1.37
CA ALA A 48 10.58 10.53 -0.81
C ALA A 48 11.90 9.75 -0.70
N MET A 49 12.73 9.79 -1.75
CA MET A 49 14.04 9.14 -1.76
C MET A 49 14.98 9.69 -0.68
N SER A 50 14.84 10.95 -0.30
CA SER A 50 15.63 11.57 0.76
C SER A 50 15.10 11.25 2.18
N MET A 51 13.81 10.90 2.29
CA MET A 51 13.11 10.75 3.59
C MET A 51 13.03 9.30 4.08
N GLN A 52 12.84 8.33 3.17
CA GLN A 52 12.52 6.95 3.54
C GLN A 52 13.61 6.35 4.45
N ARG A 53 13.18 5.72 5.57
CA ARG A 53 14.05 5.18 6.62
C ARG A 53 13.61 3.80 7.07
N ARG A 54 12.35 3.42 6.84
CA ARG A 54 11.71 2.24 7.39
C ARG A 54 11.21 1.33 6.27
N ASP A 55 10.97 0.07 6.60
CA ASP A 55 10.48 -0.96 5.68
C ASP A 55 9.19 -0.56 4.96
N TRP A 56 8.17 -0.07 5.69
CA TRP A 56 6.93 0.38 5.05
C TRP A 56 7.11 1.63 4.18
N GLU A 57 7.94 2.59 4.61
CA GLU A 57 8.25 3.81 3.85
C GLU A 57 8.91 3.46 2.52
N GLN A 58 9.92 2.57 2.56
CA GLN A 58 10.61 2.07 1.38
C GLN A 58 9.66 1.24 0.50
N GLY A 59 8.83 0.40 1.13
CA GLY A 59 7.88 -0.46 0.45
C GLY A 59 6.82 0.31 -0.33
N ILE A 60 6.18 1.30 0.29
CA ILE A 60 5.15 2.11 -0.40
C ILE A 60 5.76 3.02 -1.47
N LEU A 61 7.00 3.50 -1.26
CA LEU A 61 7.72 4.24 -2.29
C LEU A 61 8.03 3.35 -3.50
N ALA A 62 8.47 2.11 -3.29
CA ALA A 62 8.67 1.16 -4.38
C ALA A 62 7.38 0.90 -5.16
N GLN A 63 6.25 0.77 -4.45
CA GLN A 63 4.94 0.67 -5.09
C GLN A 63 4.58 1.92 -5.90
N ALA A 64 4.84 3.11 -5.35
CA ALA A 64 4.60 4.36 -6.08
C ALA A 64 5.43 4.46 -7.37
N MET A 65 6.66 3.93 -7.37
CA MET A 65 7.48 3.84 -8.59
C MET A 65 6.90 2.85 -9.61
N VAL A 66 6.26 1.77 -9.17
CA VAL A 66 5.50 0.88 -10.08
C VAL A 66 4.38 1.64 -10.76
N GLU A 67 3.59 2.41 -9.99
CA GLU A 67 2.47 3.19 -10.54
C GLU A 67 2.93 4.29 -11.51
N ALA A 68 4.08 4.91 -11.23
CA ALA A 68 4.71 5.89 -12.09
C ALA A 68 5.43 5.30 -13.32
N GLY A 69 5.58 3.96 -13.39
CA GLY A 69 6.31 3.29 -14.47
C GLY A 69 7.84 3.45 -14.42
N ASP A 70 8.39 3.85 -13.27
CA ASP A 70 9.84 4.02 -13.09
C ASP A 70 10.50 2.71 -12.64
N LEU A 71 10.61 1.79 -13.57
CA LEU A 71 11.21 0.47 -13.39
C LEU A 71 12.60 0.51 -12.75
N LYS A 72 13.42 1.48 -13.15
CA LYS A 72 14.77 1.61 -12.61
C LYS A 72 14.77 1.86 -11.12
N LYS A 73 13.92 2.76 -10.64
CA LYS A 73 13.80 3.06 -9.21
C LYS A 73 13.17 1.91 -8.43
N VAL A 74 12.21 1.16 -9.00
CA VAL A 74 11.68 -0.06 -8.38
C VAL A 74 12.81 -1.06 -8.11
N ILE A 75 13.66 -1.33 -9.10
CA ILE A 75 14.81 -2.25 -8.96
C ILE A 75 15.81 -1.72 -7.90
N LEU A 76 16.11 -0.42 -7.90
CA LEU A 76 17.04 0.16 -6.92
C LEU A 76 16.51 0.05 -5.48
N LEU A 77 15.23 0.36 -5.26
CA LEU A 77 14.58 0.23 -3.95
C LEU A 77 14.53 -1.23 -3.49
N THR A 78 14.24 -2.15 -4.41
CA THR A 78 14.26 -3.59 -4.10
C THR A 78 15.64 -4.07 -3.70
N ARG A 79 16.70 -3.66 -4.41
CA ARG A 79 18.09 -3.99 -4.03
C ARG A 79 18.45 -3.40 -2.68
N ALA A 80 18.03 -2.18 -2.37
CA ALA A 80 18.24 -1.57 -1.06
C ALA A 80 17.51 -2.38 0.04
N ALA A 81 16.28 -2.84 -0.22
CA ALA A 81 15.54 -3.71 0.71
C ALA A 81 16.25 -5.07 0.93
N MET A 82 16.84 -5.65 -0.11
CA MET A 82 17.61 -6.91 -0.02
C MET A 82 18.87 -6.76 0.86
N VAL A 83 19.56 -5.61 0.81
CA VAL A 83 20.72 -5.35 1.67
C VAL A 83 20.36 -5.44 3.15
N GLN A 84 19.10 -5.16 3.47
CA GLN A 84 18.57 -5.16 4.84
C GLN A 84 17.69 -6.38 5.12
N GLN A 85 17.81 -7.45 4.32
CA GLN A 85 17.03 -8.65 4.54
C GLN A 85 17.45 -9.35 5.83
N THR A 86 16.46 -9.64 6.67
CA THR A 86 16.68 -10.41 7.90
C THR A 86 16.81 -11.91 7.64
N PRO A 87 17.40 -12.69 8.57
CA PRO A 87 17.51 -14.14 8.41
C PRO A 87 16.17 -14.87 8.27
N ASP A 88 15.09 -14.29 8.79
CA ASP A 88 13.72 -14.83 8.66
C ASP A 88 13.02 -14.43 7.35
N GLY A 89 13.70 -13.67 6.48
CA GLY A 89 13.23 -13.35 5.12
C GLY A 89 12.59 -11.98 4.94
N ARG A 90 12.40 -11.19 6.01
CA ARG A 90 11.81 -9.84 5.89
C ARG A 90 12.74 -8.87 5.16
N LEU A 91 12.19 -8.09 4.24
CA LEU A 91 12.95 -7.12 3.42
C LEU A 91 12.86 -5.71 3.98
N GLY A 92 13.92 -4.91 3.84
CA GLY A 92 13.95 -3.49 4.17
C GLY A 92 13.98 -3.19 5.68
N VAL A 93 14.19 -4.17 6.53
CA VAL A 93 14.08 -4.02 7.98
C VAL A 93 15.31 -3.33 8.57
N VAL A 94 15.16 -2.05 8.87
CA VAL A 94 16.18 -1.30 9.65
C VAL A 94 15.79 -1.24 11.12
N VAL A 95 14.58 -0.78 11.39
CA VAL A 95 13.96 -0.72 12.71
C VAL A 95 12.47 -0.96 12.51
N SER A 96 12.00 -2.17 12.69
CA SER A 96 10.58 -2.50 12.57
C SER A 96 10.04 -3.15 13.83
N GLY A 97 8.96 -2.60 14.35
CA GLY A 97 8.14 -3.22 15.39
C GLY A 97 6.97 -4.03 14.81
N SER A 98 6.84 -4.09 13.49
CA SER A 98 5.75 -4.76 12.80
C SER A 98 6.23 -6.00 12.04
N PRO A 99 5.53 -7.12 12.16
CA PRO A 99 5.76 -8.31 11.35
C PRO A 99 5.24 -8.17 9.92
N THR A 100 4.34 -7.23 9.63
CA THR A 100 3.62 -7.08 8.36
C THR A 100 4.12 -5.93 7.49
N ASP A 101 4.73 -4.89 8.06
CA ASP A 101 5.25 -3.73 7.34
C ASP A 101 6.22 -4.08 6.19
N PRO A 102 7.11 -5.07 6.33
CA PRO A 102 7.97 -5.50 5.22
C PRO A 102 7.21 -5.94 3.96
N ALA A 103 5.96 -6.40 4.12
CA ALA A 103 5.12 -6.80 2.99
C ALA A 103 4.55 -5.62 2.19
N MET A 104 4.61 -4.39 2.73
CA MET A 104 4.14 -3.18 2.04
C MET A 104 4.76 -3.03 0.64
N GLY A 105 6.05 -3.38 0.50
CA GLY A 105 6.76 -3.36 -0.76
C GLY A 105 6.69 -4.66 -1.57
N GLY A 106 6.12 -5.73 -1.01
CA GLY A 106 6.23 -7.08 -1.57
C GLY A 106 5.79 -7.20 -3.04
N SER A 107 4.67 -6.56 -3.41
CA SER A 107 4.19 -6.53 -4.80
C SER A 107 5.18 -5.84 -5.74
N ALA A 108 5.75 -4.72 -5.31
CA ALA A 108 6.72 -3.95 -6.10
C ALA A 108 8.05 -4.73 -6.22
N TYR A 109 8.49 -5.38 -5.15
CA TYR A 109 9.70 -6.21 -5.16
C TYR A 109 9.55 -7.43 -6.07
N ALA A 110 8.37 -8.05 -6.07
CA ALA A 110 8.04 -9.13 -7.01
C ALA A 110 8.10 -8.66 -8.47
N LYS A 111 7.55 -7.48 -8.77
CA LYS A 111 7.65 -6.85 -10.09
C LYS A 111 9.10 -6.56 -10.49
N ALA A 112 9.91 -6.06 -9.57
CA ALA A 112 11.34 -5.82 -9.84
C ALA A 112 12.07 -7.13 -10.19
N ALA A 113 11.79 -8.21 -9.46
CA ALA A 113 12.38 -9.53 -9.73
C ALA A 113 11.95 -10.06 -11.12
N GLU A 114 10.66 -9.97 -11.45
CA GLU A 114 10.12 -10.34 -12.76
C GLU A 114 10.80 -9.56 -13.90
N TRP A 115 10.85 -8.25 -13.79
CA TRP A 115 11.37 -7.37 -14.84
C TRP A 115 12.88 -7.46 -15.02
N SER A 116 13.62 -7.67 -13.92
CA SER A 116 15.08 -7.77 -14.00
C SER A 116 15.58 -9.15 -14.38
N GLY A 117 14.77 -10.20 -14.15
CA GLY A 117 15.21 -11.59 -14.26
C GLY A 117 16.26 -11.99 -13.21
N ASP A 118 16.42 -11.19 -12.15
CA ASP A 118 17.43 -11.39 -11.10
C ASP A 118 17.00 -12.51 -10.15
N ALA A 119 17.67 -13.66 -10.21
CA ALA A 119 17.35 -14.82 -9.40
C ALA A 119 17.55 -14.58 -7.88
N GLN A 120 18.50 -13.72 -7.49
CA GLN A 120 18.71 -13.38 -6.08
C GLN A 120 17.55 -12.52 -5.56
N MET A 121 17.07 -11.60 -6.39
CA MET A 121 15.89 -10.78 -6.06
C MET A 121 14.65 -11.66 -5.94
N GLN A 122 14.45 -12.61 -6.84
CA GLN A 122 13.35 -13.57 -6.74
C GLN A 122 13.44 -14.43 -5.46
N GLN A 123 14.63 -14.86 -5.09
CA GLN A 123 14.85 -15.61 -3.84
C GLN A 123 14.52 -14.75 -2.61
N ALA A 124 14.92 -13.48 -2.61
CA ALA A 124 14.63 -12.55 -1.52
C ALA A 124 13.12 -12.31 -1.36
N VAL A 125 12.40 -12.14 -2.47
CA VAL A 125 10.93 -12.00 -2.49
C VAL A 125 10.24 -13.27 -1.96
N ASN A 126 10.73 -14.44 -2.36
CA ASN A 126 10.20 -15.73 -1.86
C ASN A 126 10.42 -15.87 -0.34
N GLY A 127 11.55 -15.39 0.19
CA GLY A 127 11.81 -15.34 1.63
C GLY A 127 10.80 -14.48 2.38
N LEU A 128 10.48 -13.29 1.85
CA LEU A 128 9.44 -12.43 2.41
C LEU A 128 8.05 -13.09 2.34
N LEU A 129 7.73 -13.74 1.24
CA LEU A 129 6.47 -14.47 1.08
C LEU A 129 6.34 -15.61 2.10
N ASP A 130 7.41 -16.38 2.30
CA ASP A 130 7.45 -17.46 3.29
C ASP A 130 7.30 -16.92 4.71
N TRP A 131 7.92 -15.76 5.03
CA TRP A 131 7.70 -15.09 6.30
C TRP A 131 6.23 -14.74 6.50
N ILE A 132 5.60 -14.05 5.56
CA ILE A 132 4.21 -13.62 5.67
C ILE A 132 3.26 -14.83 5.81
N ARG A 133 3.51 -15.90 5.07
CA ARG A 133 2.62 -17.07 5.06
C ARG A 133 2.84 -18.03 6.23
N LYS A 134 4.05 -18.12 6.76
CA LYS A 134 4.43 -19.17 7.72
C LYS A 134 5.02 -18.62 9.02
N GLY A 135 5.77 -17.52 8.98
CA GLY A 135 6.55 -17.00 10.10
C GLY A 135 5.86 -15.89 10.88
N ALA A 136 5.10 -15.02 10.20
CA ALA A 136 4.49 -13.86 10.82
C ALA A 136 3.41 -14.24 11.86
N PRO A 137 3.39 -13.56 13.03
CA PRO A 137 2.40 -13.82 14.08
C PRO A 137 0.97 -13.61 13.60
N ARG A 138 0.07 -14.51 14.03
CA ARG A 138 -1.34 -14.51 13.63
C ARG A 138 -2.23 -15.15 14.70
N ASN A 139 -3.52 -14.91 14.60
CA ASN A 139 -4.49 -15.56 15.47
C ASN A 139 -4.83 -17.00 15.01
N ALA A 140 -5.73 -17.67 15.74
CA ALA A 140 -6.16 -19.04 15.42
C ALA A 140 -6.91 -19.16 14.08
N GLU A 141 -7.48 -18.05 13.57
CA GLU A 141 -8.14 -17.97 12.25
C GLU A 141 -7.15 -17.70 11.11
N GLY A 142 -5.86 -17.52 11.43
CA GLY A 142 -4.81 -17.22 10.46
C GLY A 142 -4.67 -15.72 10.13
N ILE A 143 -5.36 -14.82 10.84
CA ILE A 143 -5.29 -13.37 10.60
C ILE A 143 -4.05 -12.79 11.26
N LEU A 144 -3.26 -12.07 10.48
CA LEU A 144 -1.97 -11.52 10.87
C LEU A 144 -2.11 -10.39 11.91
N TYR A 145 -1.26 -10.42 12.91
CA TYR A 145 -1.07 -9.31 13.83
C TYR A 145 -0.12 -8.27 13.25
N HIS A 146 -0.33 -7.01 13.61
CA HIS A 146 0.48 -5.89 13.12
C HIS A 146 1.69 -5.59 14.01
N VAL A 147 1.73 -6.07 15.26
CA VAL A 147 2.77 -5.76 16.23
C VAL A 147 3.37 -7.05 16.80
N PHE A 148 4.70 -7.10 16.94
CA PHE A 148 5.36 -8.18 17.66
C PHE A 148 5.01 -8.12 19.15
N GLY A 149 4.71 -9.28 19.72
CA GLY A 149 4.45 -9.43 21.16
C GLY A 149 3.07 -8.92 21.62
N ALA A 150 2.23 -8.44 20.71
CA ALA A 150 0.86 -8.04 21.03
C ALA A 150 -0.12 -8.56 19.96
N PRO A 151 -1.30 -9.08 20.38
CA PRO A 151 -2.31 -9.61 19.44
C PRO A 151 -3.15 -8.47 18.85
N GLU A 152 -2.51 -7.56 18.13
CA GLU A 152 -3.14 -6.35 17.61
C GLU A 152 -3.33 -6.42 16.10
N MET A 153 -4.52 -6.07 15.64
CA MET A 153 -4.86 -5.88 14.22
C MET A 153 -5.09 -4.39 13.97
N TRP A 154 -4.36 -3.85 13.03
CA TRP A 154 -4.43 -2.43 12.66
C TRP A 154 -5.04 -2.27 11.28
N SER A 155 -5.70 -1.15 11.03
CA SER A 155 -6.26 -0.81 9.73
C SER A 155 -5.21 -0.74 8.61
N ASP A 156 -3.96 -0.51 8.94
CA ASP A 156 -2.79 -0.59 8.05
C ASP A 156 -2.65 -1.97 7.38
N GLY A 157 -3.08 -3.02 8.10
CA GLY A 157 -3.02 -4.41 7.64
C GLY A 157 -3.66 -4.65 6.26
N PHE A 158 -4.67 -3.86 5.89
CA PHE A 158 -5.30 -3.95 4.57
C PHE A 158 -4.32 -3.69 3.40
N ASN A 159 -3.30 -2.86 3.61
CA ASN A 159 -2.33 -2.52 2.55
C ASN A 159 -0.98 -3.24 2.69
N CYS A 160 -0.72 -3.94 3.79
CA CYS A 160 0.52 -4.67 4.01
C CYS A 160 0.54 -6.00 3.23
N ALA A 161 0.08 -7.07 3.86
CA ALA A 161 0.15 -8.42 3.30
C ALA A 161 -0.84 -8.71 2.16
N PRO A 162 -2.13 -8.26 2.20
CA PRO A 162 -3.11 -8.67 1.20
C PRO A 162 -2.74 -8.33 -0.25
N PRO A 163 -2.26 -7.12 -0.60
CA PRO A 163 -1.85 -6.84 -1.98
C PRO A 163 -0.66 -7.68 -2.44
N PHE A 164 0.28 -7.99 -1.54
CA PHE A 164 1.41 -8.86 -1.85
C PHE A 164 0.98 -10.31 -2.08
N LEU A 165 0.16 -10.86 -1.18
CA LEU A 165 -0.38 -12.22 -1.33
C LEU A 165 -1.16 -12.36 -2.65
N ALA A 166 -2.04 -11.40 -2.96
CA ALA A 166 -2.81 -11.41 -4.20
C ALA A 166 -1.91 -11.35 -5.44
N ALA A 167 -0.89 -10.50 -5.44
CA ALA A 167 0.08 -10.38 -6.54
C ALA A 167 0.91 -11.65 -6.75
N MET A 168 1.15 -12.42 -5.68
CA MET A 168 1.88 -13.69 -5.72
C MET A 168 0.98 -14.91 -6.01
N GLY A 169 -0.30 -14.72 -6.31
CA GLY A 169 -1.23 -15.81 -6.65
C GLY A 169 -1.92 -16.47 -5.46
N PHE A 170 -1.77 -15.91 -4.24
CA PHE A 170 -2.41 -16.41 -3.01
C PHE A 170 -3.67 -15.60 -2.68
N GLN A 171 -4.61 -15.56 -3.64
CA GLN A 171 -5.82 -14.72 -3.54
C GLN A 171 -6.69 -15.11 -2.35
N ASP A 172 -6.88 -16.41 -2.05
CA ASP A 172 -7.70 -16.85 -0.93
C ASP A 172 -7.11 -16.40 0.43
N GLU A 173 -5.78 -16.45 0.56
CA GLU A 173 -5.11 -15.94 1.76
C GLU A 173 -5.24 -14.41 1.87
N ALA A 174 -5.14 -13.69 0.75
CA ALA A 174 -5.35 -12.24 0.73
C ALA A 174 -6.77 -11.84 1.15
N LEU A 175 -7.77 -12.55 0.62
CA LEU A 175 -9.18 -12.34 0.97
C LEU A 175 -9.45 -12.64 2.45
N ALA A 176 -8.91 -13.73 2.98
CA ALA A 176 -9.06 -14.09 4.39
C ALA A 176 -8.50 -12.99 5.32
N GLN A 177 -7.34 -12.41 4.98
CA GLN A 177 -6.79 -11.29 5.75
C GLN A 177 -7.73 -10.08 5.73
N ILE A 178 -8.20 -9.67 4.55
CA ILE A 178 -9.12 -8.53 4.39
C ILE A 178 -10.39 -8.74 5.20
N GLU A 179 -11.02 -9.91 5.08
CA GLU A 179 -12.25 -10.25 5.81
C GLU A 179 -12.03 -10.27 7.32
N GLY A 180 -10.90 -10.82 7.77
CA GLY A 180 -10.55 -10.85 9.17
C GLY A 180 -10.37 -9.45 9.78
N TYR A 181 -9.71 -8.53 9.06
CA TYR A 181 -9.60 -7.13 9.48
C TYR A 181 -10.95 -6.41 9.40
N TRP A 182 -11.72 -6.62 8.33
CA TRP A 182 -13.05 -6.03 8.17
C TRP A 182 -13.98 -6.36 9.33
N GLN A 183 -14.08 -7.64 9.69
CA GLN A 183 -14.95 -8.10 10.79
C GLN A 183 -14.62 -7.45 12.14
N ARG A 184 -13.37 -7.02 12.35
CA ARG A 184 -12.90 -6.49 13.62
C ARG A 184 -12.88 -4.96 13.68
N LEU A 185 -12.64 -4.32 12.55
CA LEU A 185 -12.38 -2.88 12.51
C LEU A 185 -13.53 -2.06 11.92
N TRP A 186 -14.41 -2.69 11.11
CA TRP A 186 -15.49 -1.97 10.44
C TRP A 186 -16.58 -1.53 11.41
N ASN A 187 -16.96 -0.25 11.34
CA ASN A 187 -18.11 0.30 12.03
C ASN A 187 -19.23 0.61 11.02
N PRO A 188 -20.33 -0.17 10.99
CA PRO A 188 -21.40 0.01 10.00
C PRO A 188 -22.22 1.28 10.19
N GLU A 189 -22.28 1.84 11.40
CA GLU A 189 -23.01 3.08 11.67
C GLU A 189 -22.25 4.30 11.14
N LYS A 190 -20.93 4.29 11.31
CA LYS A 190 -20.06 5.37 10.88
C LYS A 190 -19.58 5.21 9.44
N LYS A 191 -19.63 3.99 8.90
CA LYS A 191 -19.03 3.60 7.62
C LYS A 191 -17.53 3.93 7.53
N LEU A 192 -16.84 3.70 8.63
CA LEU A 192 -15.41 3.94 8.80
C LEU A 192 -14.75 2.76 9.51
N LEU A 193 -13.46 2.56 9.29
CA LEU A 193 -12.64 1.59 10.01
C LEU A 193 -12.04 2.22 11.26
N ALA A 194 -12.23 1.56 12.41
CA ALA A 194 -11.48 1.87 13.62
C ALA A 194 -9.99 1.52 13.41
N HIS A 195 -9.10 2.17 14.18
CA HIS A 195 -7.66 2.04 13.95
C HIS A 195 -7.11 0.71 14.45
N ILE A 196 -7.31 0.35 15.73
CA ILE A 196 -6.64 -0.78 16.36
C ILE A 196 -7.62 -1.66 17.15
N TRP A 197 -7.63 -2.95 16.82
CA TRP A 197 -8.30 -4.01 17.57
C TRP A 197 -7.29 -4.83 18.39
N ASP A 198 -7.54 -5.02 19.68
CA ASP A 198 -6.84 -5.96 20.56
C ASP A 198 -7.60 -7.30 20.55
N ASP A 199 -7.09 -8.28 19.81
CA ASP A 199 -7.74 -9.59 19.64
C ASP A 199 -7.68 -10.43 20.92
N GLY A 200 -6.69 -10.21 21.76
CA GLY A 200 -6.56 -10.89 23.05
C GLY A 200 -7.63 -10.43 24.06
N LYS A 201 -7.96 -9.15 24.06
CA LYS A 201 -9.01 -8.57 24.92
C LYS A 201 -10.37 -8.50 24.24
N ARG A 202 -10.43 -8.73 22.92
CA ARG A 202 -11.64 -8.63 22.10
C ARG A 202 -12.31 -7.25 22.22
N GLN A 203 -11.53 -6.20 22.14
CA GLN A 203 -11.98 -4.80 22.20
C GLN A 203 -11.09 -3.88 21.38
N PHE A 204 -11.57 -2.70 21.07
CA PHE A 204 -10.71 -1.68 20.48
C PHE A 204 -9.65 -1.22 21.48
N LYS A 205 -8.39 -1.24 21.06
CA LYS A 205 -7.29 -0.54 21.73
C LYS A 205 -7.31 0.93 21.34
N ASP A 206 -7.58 1.20 20.07
CA ASP A 206 -7.87 2.53 19.54
C ASP A 206 -9.08 2.44 18.60
N GLY A 207 -10.22 2.96 19.09
CA GLY A 207 -11.48 3.01 18.34
C GLY A 207 -11.65 4.26 17.47
N ASN A 208 -10.66 5.15 17.42
CA ASN A 208 -10.71 6.32 16.56
C ASN A 208 -10.69 5.92 15.07
N PHE A 209 -11.39 6.68 14.26
CA PHE A 209 -11.42 6.49 12.81
C PHE A 209 -10.28 7.27 12.14
N TRP A 210 -9.05 6.79 12.36
CA TRP A 210 -7.86 7.43 11.82
C TRP A 210 -7.89 7.48 10.30
N GLY A 211 -7.63 8.67 9.74
CA GLY A 211 -7.68 8.91 8.30
C GLY A 211 -6.66 8.06 7.54
N GLY A 212 -5.42 7.98 8.05
CA GLY A 212 -4.39 7.13 7.47
C GLY A 212 -4.84 5.68 7.33
N GLY A 213 -5.46 5.11 8.38
CA GLY A 213 -5.94 3.73 8.38
C GLY A 213 -7.06 3.47 7.36
N ASN A 214 -8.03 4.38 7.26
CA ASN A 214 -9.08 4.31 6.23
C ASN A 214 -8.51 4.45 4.82
N GLY A 215 -7.52 5.33 4.64
CA GLY A 215 -6.80 5.49 3.38
C GLY A 215 -5.99 4.25 2.98
N TRP A 216 -5.26 3.65 3.93
CA TRP A 216 -4.54 2.39 3.72
C TRP A 216 -5.48 1.28 3.26
N ALA A 217 -6.65 1.17 3.89
CA ALA A 217 -7.64 0.16 3.53
C ALA A 217 -8.20 0.39 2.12
N ALA A 218 -8.61 1.61 1.77
CA ALA A 218 -9.11 1.92 0.45
C ALA A 218 -8.08 1.63 -0.65
N ALA A 219 -6.83 2.07 -0.46
CA ALA A 219 -5.74 1.83 -1.41
C ALA A 219 -5.38 0.34 -1.50
N GLY A 220 -5.32 -0.36 -0.36
CA GLY A 220 -5.04 -1.81 -0.31
C GLY A 220 -6.10 -2.63 -1.05
N LEU A 221 -7.38 -2.34 -0.84
CA LEU A 221 -8.49 -2.97 -1.55
C LEU A 221 -8.42 -2.72 -3.06
N ALA A 222 -8.14 -1.50 -3.50
CA ALA A 222 -7.97 -1.18 -4.92
C ALA A 222 -6.82 -2.00 -5.55
N ARG A 223 -5.70 -2.16 -4.84
CA ARG A 223 -4.55 -2.96 -5.28
C ARG A 223 -4.87 -4.46 -5.34
N VAL A 224 -5.60 -5.00 -4.36
CA VAL A 224 -6.04 -6.41 -4.38
C VAL A 224 -7.02 -6.66 -5.53
N LEU A 225 -8.02 -5.78 -5.72
CA LEU A 225 -8.99 -5.86 -6.81
C LEU A 225 -8.34 -5.93 -8.19
N ARG A 226 -7.23 -5.22 -8.38
CA ARG A 226 -6.42 -5.26 -9.62
C ARG A 226 -5.74 -6.61 -9.84
N CYS A 227 -5.39 -7.31 -8.75
CA CYS A 227 -4.73 -8.63 -8.82
C CYS A 227 -5.69 -9.82 -8.87
N LEU A 228 -6.98 -9.62 -8.60
CA LEU A 228 -7.95 -10.70 -8.65
C LEU A 228 -8.29 -11.06 -10.10
N PRO A 229 -8.23 -12.37 -10.46
CA PRO A 229 -8.67 -12.84 -11.75
C PRO A 229 -10.11 -12.45 -12.08
N SER A 230 -10.40 -12.24 -13.36
CA SER A 230 -11.73 -11.79 -13.81
C SER A 230 -12.86 -12.76 -13.48
N GLU A 231 -12.58 -14.05 -13.43
CA GLU A 231 -13.53 -15.13 -13.11
C GLU A 231 -13.93 -15.15 -11.62
N ARG A 232 -13.21 -14.46 -10.76
CA ARG A 232 -13.56 -14.35 -9.33
C ARG A 232 -14.62 -13.25 -9.08
N HIS A 233 -15.72 -13.30 -9.82
CA HIS A 233 -16.75 -12.25 -9.82
C HIS A 233 -17.28 -11.91 -8.43
N GLN A 234 -17.63 -12.92 -7.63
CA GLN A 234 -18.21 -12.72 -6.29
C GLN A 234 -17.23 -12.03 -5.34
N ASP A 235 -15.95 -12.45 -5.38
CA ASP A 235 -14.91 -11.84 -4.54
C ASP A 235 -14.63 -10.40 -4.97
N ARG A 236 -14.55 -10.16 -6.27
CA ARG A 236 -14.37 -8.82 -6.82
C ARG A 236 -15.52 -7.89 -6.42
N GLU A 237 -16.76 -8.36 -6.53
CA GLU A 237 -17.94 -7.58 -6.15
C GLU A 237 -17.96 -7.26 -4.66
N ARG A 238 -17.62 -8.25 -3.80
CA ARG A 238 -17.55 -8.08 -2.36
C ARG A 238 -16.46 -7.08 -1.95
N LEU A 239 -15.24 -7.20 -2.48
CA LEU A 239 -14.16 -6.26 -2.17
C LEU A 239 -14.44 -4.86 -2.71
N ALA A 240 -15.05 -4.77 -3.89
CA ALA A 240 -15.50 -3.50 -4.45
C ALA A 240 -16.56 -2.84 -3.56
N ALA A 241 -17.45 -3.62 -2.94
CA ALA A 241 -18.41 -3.11 -1.97
C ALA A 241 -17.70 -2.54 -0.74
N PHE A 242 -16.72 -3.27 -0.16
CA PHE A 242 -15.92 -2.78 0.97
C PHE A 242 -15.19 -1.47 0.63
N ALA A 243 -14.52 -1.43 -0.52
CA ALA A 243 -13.83 -0.22 -0.96
C ALA A 243 -14.78 0.97 -1.13
N ARG A 244 -15.96 0.73 -1.71
CA ARG A 244 -16.99 1.74 -1.90
C ARG A 244 -17.53 2.26 -0.58
N GLU A 245 -17.81 1.38 0.38
CA GLU A 245 -18.30 1.76 1.70
C GLU A 245 -17.31 2.65 2.46
N ILE A 246 -15.99 2.34 2.40
CA ILE A 246 -14.96 3.20 3.00
C ILE A 246 -14.92 4.56 2.30
N VAL A 247 -14.92 4.59 0.97
CA VAL A 247 -14.91 5.83 0.19
C VAL A 247 -16.12 6.68 0.55
N ASP A 248 -17.34 6.11 0.53
CA ASP A 248 -18.59 6.81 0.84
C ASP A 248 -18.60 7.34 2.28
N GLY A 249 -18.12 6.55 3.24
CA GLY A 249 -18.00 6.95 4.63
C GLY A 249 -17.06 8.14 4.80
N CYS A 250 -15.87 8.07 4.22
CA CYS A 250 -14.91 9.17 4.26
C CYS A 250 -15.47 10.44 3.58
N LEU A 251 -16.13 10.31 2.43
CA LEU A 251 -16.70 11.44 1.69
C LEU A 251 -17.74 12.23 2.48
N GLN A 252 -18.44 11.61 3.44
CA GLN A 252 -19.38 12.32 4.34
C GLN A 252 -18.65 13.35 5.22
N HIS A 253 -17.35 13.18 5.42
CA HIS A 253 -16.51 14.04 6.24
C HIS A 253 -15.53 14.89 5.41
N GLN A 254 -15.65 14.87 4.07
CA GLN A 254 -14.80 15.69 3.21
C GLN A 254 -15.03 17.17 3.48
N ARG A 255 -13.98 17.90 3.79
CA ARG A 255 -13.99 19.33 4.00
C ARG A 255 -14.26 20.09 2.69
N PRO A 256 -14.76 21.35 2.76
CA PRO A 256 -14.97 22.18 1.57
C PRO A 256 -13.68 22.40 0.74
N ASP A 257 -12.50 22.38 1.39
CA ASP A 257 -11.20 22.50 0.73
C ASP A 257 -10.72 21.20 0.05
N GLY A 258 -11.46 20.11 0.20
CA GLY A 258 -11.15 18.81 -0.43
C GLY A 258 -10.30 17.88 0.44
N LEU A 259 -9.82 18.34 1.59
CA LEU A 259 -9.03 17.56 2.55
C LEU A 259 -9.92 16.94 3.64
N PHE A 260 -9.29 16.32 4.63
CA PHE A 260 -9.94 15.66 5.76
C PHE A 260 -9.30 16.07 7.09
N HIS A 261 -9.91 15.67 8.20
CA HIS A 261 -9.26 15.70 9.50
C HIS A 261 -8.51 14.39 9.75
N ASP A 262 -7.47 14.43 10.58
CA ASP A 262 -6.63 13.25 10.90
C ASP A 262 -7.45 12.10 11.49
N VAL A 263 -8.36 12.39 12.41
CA VAL A 263 -9.45 11.47 12.78
C VAL A 263 -10.69 11.91 12.02
N VAL A 264 -11.16 11.09 11.11
CA VAL A 264 -12.09 11.46 10.03
C VAL A 264 -13.35 12.16 10.53
N ASP A 265 -13.96 11.69 11.63
CA ASP A 265 -15.19 12.23 12.22
C ASP A 265 -14.94 13.22 13.37
N GLN A 266 -13.68 13.67 13.58
CA GLN A 266 -13.30 14.60 14.67
C GLN A 266 -12.71 15.92 14.15
N PRO A 267 -13.52 16.94 13.91
CA PRO A 267 -13.08 18.24 13.38
C PRO A 267 -12.07 19.01 14.25
N ALA A 268 -11.86 18.59 15.50
CA ALA A 268 -10.87 19.17 16.39
C ALA A 268 -9.43 18.68 16.11
N THR A 269 -9.27 17.61 15.34
CA THR A 269 -7.95 17.12 14.93
C THR A 269 -7.39 17.95 13.77
N PHE A 270 -6.10 17.88 13.54
CA PHE A 270 -5.47 18.68 12.47
C PHE A 270 -6.00 18.28 11.08
N VAL A 271 -5.84 19.19 10.10
CA VAL A 271 -6.19 18.92 8.71
C VAL A 271 -5.08 18.09 8.07
N GLU A 272 -5.46 16.93 7.57
CA GLU A 272 -4.58 15.89 7.06
C GLU A 272 -4.68 15.79 5.53
N THR A 273 -3.54 15.67 4.86
CA THR A 273 -3.45 15.69 3.40
C THR A 273 -3.42 14.29 2.78
N ASN A 274 -2.81 13.31 3.46
CA ASN A 274 -2.50 12.02 2.84
C ASN A 274 -3.76 11.17 2.61
N LEU A 275 -4.77 11.24 3.49
CA LEU A 275 -6.04 10.55 3.26
C LEU A 275 -6.68 10.98 1.93
N ALA A 276 -6.64 12.29 1.62
CA ALA A 276 -7.15 12.78 0.34
C ALA A 276 -6.41 12.16 -0.86
N GLN A 277 -5.10 11.99 -0.77
CA GLN A 277 -4.30 11.35 -1.81
C GLN A 277 -4.61 9.87 -1.97
N MET A 278 -4.74 9.15 -0.84
CA MET A 278 -5.07 7.72 -0.81
C MET A 278 -6.45 7.44 -1.41
N LEU A 279 -7.46 8.23 -1.01
CA LEU A 279 -8.82 8.10 -1.55
C LEU A 279 -8.89 8.48 -3.02
N ALA A 280 -8.23 9.56 -3.44
CA ALA A 280 -8.19 9.95 -4.85
C ALA A 280 -7.55 8.84 -5.71
N PHE A 281 -6.44 8.25 -5.27
CA PHE A 281 -5.84 7.08 -5.92
C PHE A 281 -6.84 5.92 -6.04
N ALA A 282 -7.49 5.53 -4.92
CA ALA A 282 -8.45 4.43 -4.92
C ALA A 282 -9.67 4.71 -5.82
N ILE A 283 -10.15 5.94 -5.87
CA ILE A 283 -11.26 6.35 -6.73
C ILE A 283 -10.85 6.29 -8.20
N TYR A 284 -9.69 6.84 -8.58
CA TYR A 284 -9.22 6.78 -9.97
C TYR A 284 -9.03 5.33 -10.45
N GLU A 285 -8.41 4.48 -9.61
CA GLU A 285 -8.29 3.04 -9.90
C GLU A 285 -9.67 2.37 -10.01
N GLY A 286 -10.61 2.75 -9.13
CA GLY A 286 -11.97 2.21 -9.14
C GLY A 286 -12.77 2.55 -10.39
N ILE A 287 -12.64 3.79 -10.88
CA ILE A 287 -13.27 4.23 -12.12
C ILE A 287 -12.63 3.51 -13.30
N ALA A 288 -11.31 3.47 -13.37
CA ALA A 288 -10.57 2.80 -14.44
C ALA A 288 -10.88 1.29 -14.53
N ALA A 289 -11.05 0.63 -13.38
CA ALA A 289 -11.39 -0.79 -13.28
C ALA A 289 -12.90 -1.09 -13.31
N GLY A 290 -13.76 -0.06 -13.35
CA GLY A 290 -15.21 -0.17 -13.48
C GLY A 290 -15.98 -0.60 -12.22
N TRP A 291 -15.33 -0.64 -11.04
CA TRP A 291 -16.03 -0.92 -9.78
C TRP A 291 -16.52 0.34 -9.05
N LEU A 292 -16.10 1.54 -9.48
CA LEU A 292 -16.73 2.83 -9.18
C LEU A 292 -17.23 3.48 -10.46
N THR A 293 -18.35 4.20 -10.34
CA THR A 293 -18.91 4.98 -11.44
C THR A 293 -18.15 6.31 -11.61
N ALA A 294 -18.23 6.90 -12.79
CA ALA A 294 -17.60 8.21 -13.08
C ALA A 294 -18.11 9.35 -12.18
N SER A 295 -19.26 9.17 -11.49
CA SER A 295 -19.79 10.16 -10.54
C SER A 295 -18.89 10.44 -9.33
N TYR A 296 -17.94 9.53 -9.01
CA TYR A 296 -16.96 9.75 -7.96
C TYR A 296 -15.79 10.66 -8.39
N ARG A 297 -15.56 10.81 -9.71
CA ARG A 297 -14.44 11.59 -10.24
C ARG A 297 -14.35 13.02 -9.69
N PRO A 298 -15.43 13.82 -9.58
CA PRO A 298 -15.33 15.18 -9.04
C PRO A 298 -14.79 15.25 -7.61
N HIS A 299 -15.04 14.21 -6.79
CA HIS A 299 -14.46 14.13 -5.45
C HIS A 299 -12.95 13.90 -5.49
N ALA A 300 -12.50 12.94 -6.30
CA ALA A 300 -11.06 12.67 -6.48
C ALA A 300 -10.32 13.87 -7.06
N ASP A 301 -10.89 14.53 -8.07
CA ASP A 301 -10.29 15.73 -8.67
C ASP A 301 -10.17 16.88 -7.66
N ARG A 302 -11.15 17.06 -6.77
CA ARG A 302 -11.09 18.03 -5.67
C ARG A 302 -9.99 17.70 -4.68
N MET A 303 -9.86 16.42 -4.27
CA MET A 303 -8.79 15.93 -3.40
C MET A 303 -7.41 16.17 -4.04
N ARG A 304 -7.26 15.79 -5.32
CA ARG A 304 -6.03 15.99 -6.09
C ARG A 304 -5.64 17.46 -6.16
N ALA A 305 -6.59 18.34 -6.45
CA ALA A 305 -6.36 19.78 -6.48
C ALA A 305 -5.92 20.33 -5.10
N ALA A 306 -6.57 19.89 -4.03
CA ALA A 306 -6.23 20.29 -2.66
C ALA A 306 -4.83 19.80 -2.25
N ALA A 307 -4.50 18.54 -2.52
CA ALA A 307 -3.20 17.95 -2.23
C ALA A 307 -2.06 18.64 -3.02
N ARG A 308 -2.31 19.02 -4.27
CA ARG A 308 -1.37 19.78 -5.09
C ARG A 308 -0.96 21.11 -4.46
N LEU A 309 -1.87 21.79 -3.77
CA LEU A 309 -1.60 23.04 -3.05
C LEU A 309 -0.75 22.83 -1.80
N LYS A 310 -0.60 21.60 -1.34
CA LYS A 310 0.22 21.24 -0.16
C LYS A 310 1.67 20.89 -0.53
N MET A 311 2.01 20.74 -1.79
CA MET A 311 3.39 20.51 -2.21
C MET A 311 4.17 21.83 -2.20
N ASP A 312 5.26 21.85 -1.44
CA ASP A 312 6.16 23.03 -1.41
C ASP A 312 7.12 23.06 -2.60
N ALA A 313 8.02 24.05 -2.61
CA ALA A 313 8.97 24.27 -3.70
C ALA A 313 9.95 23.09 -3.89
N ASP A 314 10.31 22.41 -2.79
CA ASP A 314 11.25 21.28 -2.76
C ASP A 314 10.56 19.92 -3.02
N GLY A 315 9.23 19.91 -3.12
CA GLY A 315 8.45 18.72 -3.42
C GLY A 315 7.91 17.99 -2.19
N TYR A 316 8.05 18.55 -0.98
CA TYR A 316 7.45 17.95 0.20
C TYR A 316 5.96 18.26 0.29
N VAL A 317 5.14 17.22 0.47
CA VAL A 317 3.71 17.36 0.74
C VAL A 317 3.51 17.68 2.23
N GLN A 318 3.03 18.87 2.49
CA GLN A 318 2.78 19.39 3.81
C GLN A 318 1.44 18.94 4.37
N GLY A 319 1.30 18.94 5.69
CA GLY A 319 0.04 18.63 6.34
C GLY A 319 -0.27 17.15 6.44
N ALA A 320 0.75 16.30 6.36
CA ALA A 320 0.59 14.85 6.41
C ALA A 320 0.83 14.29 7.81
N CYS A 321 0.06 13.28 8.18
CA CYS A 321 0.36 12.36 9.27
C CYS A 321 1.48 11.40 8.84
N GLY A 322 2.39 11.07 9.72
CA GLY A 322 3.43 10.07 9.43
C GLY A 322 4.59 10.10 10.41
N ALA A 323 5.49 9.13 10.22
CA ALA A 323 6.65 8.97 11.09
C ALA A 323 7.54 10.22 11.11
N PRO A 324 8.17 10.54 12.25
CA PRO A 324 8.11 9.83 13.53
C PRO A 324 6.94 10.27 14.45
N ASN A 325 6.09 11.19 14.04
CA ASN A 325 5.08 11.82 14.88
C ASN A 325 3.69 11.75 14.24
N PHE A 326 3.00 10.65 14.43
CA PHE A 326 1.65 10.40 13.88
C PHE A 326 0.52 11.24 14.51
N ASN A 327 0.80 12.05 15.52
CA ASN A 327 -0.19 12.84 16.25
C ASN A 327 -0.21 14.33 15.90
N ARG A 328 0.48 14.71 14.83
CA ARG A 328 0.56 16.12 14.39
C ARG A 328 0.80 16.22 12.89
N SER A 329 0.41 17.34 12.34
CA SER A 329 0.69 17.72 10.96
C SER A 329 2.21 17.83 10.70
N GLY A 330 2.66 17.26 9.59
CA GLY A 330 4.06 17.25 9.19
C GLY A 330 4.24 16.88 7.72
N VAL A 331 5.33 16.19 7.43
CA VAL A 331 5.65 15.57 6.13
C VAL A 331 5.97 14.10 6.35
N SER A 332 5.63 13.25 5.40
CA SER A 332 5.90 11.81 5.52
C SER A 332 6.25 11.18 4.17
N THR A 333 7.00 10.09 4.19
CA THR A 333 7.33 9.32 2.97
C THR A 333 6.07 8.75 2.34
N GLU A 334 5.10 8.35 3.17
CA GLU A 334 3.79 7.83 2.73
C GLU A 334 3.04 8.87 1.90
N ALA A 335 3.01 10.13 2.37
CA ALA A 335 2.36 11.21 1.64
C ALA A 335 3.04 11.52 0.31
N GLN A 336 4.37 11.42 0.24
CA GLN A 336 5.09 11.53 -1.02
C GLN A 336 4.72 10.39 -1.97
N ALA A 337 4.70 9.15 -1.47
CA ALA A 337 4.35 7.97 -2.26
C ALA A 337 2.92 8.05 -2.80
N PHE A 338 1.96 8.44 -1.96
CA PHE A 338 0.57 8.59 -2.41
C PHE A 338 0.34 9.82 -3.30
N CYS A 339 1.14 10.88 -3.19
CA CYS A 339 1.16 11.94 -4.18
C CYS A 339 1.52 11.40 -5.58
N ILE A 340 2.56 10.56 -5.65
CA ILE A 340 2.98 9.92 -6.91
C ILE A 340 1.89 9.00 -7.45
N MET A 341 1.32 8.15 -6.61
CA MET A 341 0.28 7.19 -7.00
C MET A 341 -1.00 7.90 -7.47
N MET A 342 -1.44 8.92 -6.75
CA MET A 342 -2.60 9.76 -7.10
C MET A 342 -2.39 10.47 -8.46
N GLU A 343 -1.23 11.09 -8.65
CA GLU A 343 -0.91 11.80 -9.89
C GLU A 343 -0.84 10.84 -11.09
N ALA A 344 -0.21 9.68 -10.90
CA ALA A 344 -0.10 8.67 -11.95
C ALA A 344 -1.48 8.10 -12.33
N ALA A 345 -2.31 7.72 -11.35
CA ALA A 345 -3.65 7.18 -11.61
C ALA A 345 -4.58 8.22 -12.24
N GLY A 346 -4.56 9.46 -11.72
CA GLY A 346 -5.37 10.54 -12.28
C GLY A 346 -4.98 10.89 -13.73
N SER A 347 -3.69 10.95 -14.04
CA SER A 347 -3.24 11.21 -15.41
C SER A 347 -3.62 10.12 -16.40
N LYS A 348 -3.51 8.85 -16.00
CA LYS A 348 -3.96 7.71 -16.83
C LYS A 348 -5.46 7.82 -17.16
N LEU A 349 -6.27 8.21 -16.17
CA LEU A 349 -7.71 8.38 -16.37
C LEU A 349 -8.05 9.61 -17.23
N ASP A 350 -7.27 10.71 -17.11
CA ASP A 350 -7.40 11.92 -17.94
C ASP A 350 -7.13 11.59 -19.42
N GLU A 351 -6.07 10.82 -19.70
CA GLU A 351 -5.71 10.39 -21.06
C GLU A 351 -6.76 9.49 -21.69
N ALA A 352 -7.28 8.51 -20.92
CA ALA A 352 -8.35 7.61 -21.39
C ALA A 352 -9.62 8.38 -21.76
N GLY A 353 -9.98 9.43 -21.02
CA GLY A 353 -11.13 10.30 -21.30
C GLY A 353 -10.94 11.25 -22.47
N SER A 354 -9.69 11.56 -22.84
CA SER A 354 -9.37 12.46 -23.96
C SER A 354 -9.32 11.73 -25.32
N SER A 355 -9.39 10.41 -25.32
CA SER A 355 -9.29 9.54 -26.50
C SER A 355 -10.65 9.11 -27.06
N ILE A 356 -11.76 9.57 -26.44
CA ILE A 356 -13.16 9.36 -26.84
C ILE A 356 -13.73 10.66 -27.40
#